data_247aa9a6ec73f00a57dcbe80307ca477
#
_entry.id   247aa9a6ec73f00a57dcbe80307ca477
#
_cell.length_a   1.000
_cell.length_b   1.000
_cell.length_c   1.000
_cell.angle_alpha   90.00
_cell.angle_beta   90.00
_cell.angle_gamma   90.00
#
_symmetry.space_group_name_H-M   'P 1'
#
loop_
_entity.id
_entity.type
_entity.pdbx_description
1 polymer ?
#
loop_
_entity_poly.entity_id
_entity_poly.type
_entity_poly.pdbx_seq_one_letter_code
_entity_poly.pdbx_strand_id
1 'polypeptide(L)'
;MGEFDYDAVIVGAGPIGGYLAQNLAKNKLKVLILEEHSEIGRPFQCAGLVNPKAMASVGLVNTVLTPIWGARIYSPEGTLVEIGHEEKVRTWSVCRKLFDEAVVIQSIESGADIWLSSKPINLEFKEESVEIEILTPNGIKKLTTKIICGADGAHSWVRRTMRMGRPKETMIGMQIEVTGYMGKNGKLDMYTGSDISPGFFAWVIPSGDTARVGVWSQTKYIGERSCEELLNELMNNSRWSFKFKDCKEVGRFVGSVPSGILKNTTSTRVALFGDAAGICKPTTGGGIGPGFAHIDIIVDDFIDLIRKNKLDATSLSKIDKKIDKMRKSQSRARALRDAFLSHSTDEELEEIFKVWAKPDVIKMINEVGEIENPIPLGTKMLKDIPEFRKLAGKAIKAVLWS
;
A
#
# COMPACT_ATOMS: atom_id res chain seq x y z
N MET A 1 27.22 29.55 -5.51
CA MET A 1 26.14 28.58 -5.26
C MET A 1 25.06 29.34 -4.52
N GLY A 2 23.88 29.50 -5.11
CA GLY A 2 22.73 30.14 -4.44
C GLY A 2 22.32 29.35 -3.20
N GLU A 3 22.01 30.06 -2.13
CA GLU A 3 21.48 29.46 -0.91
C GLU A 3 20.03 29.02 -1.18
N PHE A 4 19.74 27.70 -1.09
CA PHE A 4 18.39 27.16 -1.19
C PHE A 4 17.74 27.21 0.18
N ASP A 5 16.42 27.46 0.23
CA ASP A 5 15.67 27.37 1.50
C ASP A 5 15.71 25.96 2.05
N TYR A 6 15.60 24.94 1.16
CA TYR A 6 15.67 23.51 1.50
C TYR A 6 16.45 22.70 0.46
N ASP A 7 17.08 21.61 0.89
CA ASP A 7 17.65 20.61 -0.02
C ASP A 7 16.57 19.78 -0.69
N ALA A 8 15.51 19.43 0.05
CA ALA A 8 14.37 18.68 -0.46
C ALA A 8 13.06 19.16 0.17
N VAL A 9 12.02 19.28 -0.66
CA VAL A 9 10.64 19.48 -0.21
C VAL A 9 9.84 18.21 -0.51
N ILE A 10 9.22 17.65 0.53
CA ILE A 10 8.39 16.46 0.45
C ILE A 10 6.93 16.87 0.56
N VAL A 11 6.11 16.47 -0.39
CA VAL A 11 4.66 16.72 -0.38
C VAL A 11 3.96 15.49 0.15
N GLY A 12 3.26 15.63 1.27
CA GLY A 12 2.53 14.61 2.00
C GLY A 12 3.26 14.13 3.26
N ALA A 13 2.60 14.26 4.42
CA ALA A 13 3.04 13.79 5.74
C ALA A 13 2.45 12.42 6.11
N GLY A 14 2.21 11.57 5.12
CA GLY A 14 1.92 10.15 5.36
C GLY A 14 3.18 9.38 5.78
N PRO A 15 3.07 8.06 6.07
CA PRO A 15 4.21 7.28 6.56
C PRO A 15 5.38 7.25 5.57
N ILE A 16 5.10 7.33 4.26
CA ILE A 16 6.15 7.32 3.23
C ILE A 16 6.92 8.65 3.23
N GLY A 17 6.19 9.78 3.29
CA GLY A 17 6.82 11.11 3.37
C GLY A 17 7.62 11.29 4.64
N GLY A 18 7.08 10.88 5.80
CA GLY A 18 7.78 10.92 7.08
C GLY A 18 9.05 10.06 7.09
N TYR A 19 8.96 8.82 6.58
CA TYR A 19 10.12 7.93 6.53
C TYR A 19 11.21 8.43 5.58
N LEU A 20 10.84 9.00 4.42
CA LEU A 20 11.79 9.64 3.50
C LEU A 20 12.44 10.84 4.20
N ALA A 21 11.65 11.73 4.80
CA ALA A 21 12.16 12.92 5.49
C ALA A 21 13.14 12.55 6.61
N GLN A 22 12.82 11.53 7.41
CA GLN A 22 13.70 11.03 8.47
C GLN A 22 15.06 10.61 7.92
N ASN A 23 15.07 9.83 6.83
CA ASN A 23 16.32 9.36 6.22
C ASN A 23 17.17 10.52 5.65
N LEU A 24 16.53 11.48 5.00
CA LEU A 24 17.22 12.64 4.45
C LEU A 24 17.76 13.55 5.58
N ALA A 25 16.95 13.84 6.59
CA ALA A 25 17.32 14.71 7.72
C ALA A 25 18.43 14.10 8.60
N LYS A 26 18.39 12.79 8.88
CA LYS A 26 19.49 12.06 9.54
C LYS A 26 20.83 12.23 8.82
N ASN A 27 20.77 12.42 7.52
CA ASN A 27 21.93 12.68 6.67
C ASN A 27 22.25 14.17 6.51
N LYS A 28 21.71 15.04 7.40
CA LYS A 28 21.99 16.47 7.45
C LYS A 28 21.55 17.28 6.23
N LEU A 29 20.59 16.75 5.46
CA LEU A 29 19.89 17.55 4.45
C LEU A 29 18.82 18.41 5.12
N LYS A 30 18.63 19.62 4.63
CA LYS A 30 17.57 20.52 5.06
C LYS A 30 16.27 20.13 4.35
N VAL A 31 15.31 19.57 5.09
CA VAL A 31 14.11 18.95 4.56
C VAL A 31 12.87 19.65 5.08
N LEU A 32 11.91 19.95 4.20
CA LEU A 32 10.57 20.40 4.55
C LEU A 32 9.53 19.37 4.12
N ILE A 33 8.59 19.04 5.01
CA ILE A 33 7.38 18.30 4.68
C ILE A 33 6.22 19.30 4.56
N LEU A 34 5.47 19.21 3.47
CA LEU A 34 4.21 19.93 3.27
C LEU A 34 3.03 18.98 3.46
N GLU A 35 2.10 19.32 4.34
CA GLU A 35 0.87 18.56 4.57
C GLU A 35 -0.36 19.47 4.40
N GLU A 36 -1.29 19.05 3.55
CA GLU A 36 -2.50 19.86 3.27
C GLU A 36 -3.51 19.88 4.41
N HIS A 37 -3.51 18.88 5.29
CA HIS A 37 -4.39 18.78 6.44
C HIS A 37 -3.78 19.45 7.68
N SER A 38 -4.64 19.79 8.62
CA SER A 38 -4.24 20.36 9.93
C SER A 38 -3.71 19.30 10.91
N GLU A 39 -3.94 18.03 10.63
CA GLU A 39 -3.52 16.89 11.45
C GLU A 39 -2.89 15.80 10.59
N ILE A 40 -1.82 15.16 11.07
CA ILE A 40 -1.22 13.99 10.45
C ILE A 40 -2.12 12.76 10.69
N GLY A 41 -2.21 11.88 9.66
CA GLY A 41 -3.00 10.65 9.75
C GLY A 41 -4.53 10.86 9.71
N ARG A 42 -4.99 12.04 9.35
CA ARG A 42 -6.39 12.39 9.09
C ARG A 42 -6.53 13.00 7.70
N PRO A 43 -7.65 12.73 6.95
CA PRO A 43 -8.68 11.71 7.24
C PRO A 43 -8.11 10.28 7.20
N PHE A 44 -8.82 9.36 7.85
CA PHE A 44 -8.44 7.94 7.90
C PHE A 44 -8.56 7.31 6.49
N GLN A 45 -7.51 6.69 5.97
CA GLN A 45 -7.51 6.23 4.56
C GLN A 45 -6.90 4.84 4.33
N CYS A 46 -6.75 3.99 5.36
CA CYS A 46 -6.03 2.73 5.19
C CYS A 46 -6.52 1.63 6.14
N ALA A 47 -6.42 0.39 5.69
CA ALA A 47 -6.68 -0.80 6.50
C ALA A 47 -5.74 -0.96 7.71
N GLY A 48 -4.58 -0.30 7.71
CA GLY A 48 -3.70 -0.23 8.88
C GLY A 48 -2.87 -1.47 9.13
N LEU A 49 -2.50 -2.21 8.10
CA LEU A 49 -1.61 -3.36 8.23
C LEU A 49 -0.16 -2.98 7.94
N VAL A 50 0.74 -3.27 8.89
CA VAL A 50 2.18 -3.02 8.78
C VAL A 50 2.93 -4.32 8.96
N ASN A 51 3.78 -4.68 7.99
CA ASN A 51 4.56 -5.90 8.03
C ASN A 51 5.78 -5.82 8.99
N PRO A 52 6.35 -6.97 9.41
CA PRO A 52 7.46 -6.99 10.35
C PRO A 52 8.67 -6.15 9.91
N LYS A 53 9.01 -6.16 8.63
CA LYS A 53 10.15 -5.41 8.11
C LYS A 53 9.93 -3.89 8.21
N ALA A 54 8.78 -3.41 7.78
CA ALA A 54 8.44 -2.00 7.88
C ALA A 54 8.34 -1.53 9.35
N MET A 55 7.78 -2.37 10.23
CA MET A 55 7.75 -2.07 11.66
C MET A 55 9.17 -1.98 12.25
N ALA A 56 10.06 -2.90 11.89
CA ALA A 56 11.45 -2.89 12.36
C ALA A 56 12.20 -1.63 11.89
N SER A 57 11.89 -1.09 10.71
CA SER A 57 12.54 0.12 10.19
C SER A 57 12.24 1.37 11.03
N VAL A 58 11.09 1.41 11.74
CA VAL A 58 10.66 2.58 12.52
C VAL A 58 10.52 2.31 14.02
N GLY A 59 10.46 1.04 14.46
CA GLY A 59 10.41 0.67 15.87
C GLY A 59 9.11 1.04 16.60
N LEU A 60 8.01 1.30 15.89
CA LEU A 60 6.77 1.86 16.44
C LEU A 60 5.77 0.80 16.94
N VAL A 61 6.25 -0.19 17.70
CA VAL A 61 5.42 -1.26 18.26
C VAL A 61 4.34 -0.77 19.23
N ASN A 62 4.51 0.40 19.82
CA ASN A 62 3.52 1.04 20.68
C ASN A 62 2.25 1.52 19.95
N THR A 63 2.25 1.54 18.62
CA THR A 63 1.08 1.87 17.79
C THR A 63 0.26 0.64 17.40
N VAL A 64 0.73 -0.55 17.78
CA VAL A 64 0.07 -1.82 17.46
C VAL A 64 -1.21 -1.98 18.26
N LEU A 65 -2.30 -2.29 17.57
CA LEU A 65 -3.59 -2.63 18.14
C LEU A 65 -3.75 -4.14 18.30
N THR A 66 -3.37 -4.90 17.26
CA THR A 66 -3.50 -6.36 17.24
C THR A 66 -2.38 -6.99 16.42
N PRO A 67 -1.63 -7.96 16.97
CA PRO A 67 -0.75 -8.81 16.20
C PRO A 67 -1.56 -9.78 15.34
N ILE A 68 -1.23 -9.89 14.06
CA ILE A 68 -1.89 -10.77 13.10
C ILE A 68 -0.91 -11.86 12.66
N TRP A 69 -1.24 -13.10 12.96
CA TRP A 69 -0.42 -14.26 12.68
C TRP A 69 -1.02 -15.22 11.64
N GLY A 70 -2.28 -14.99 11.23
CA GLY A 70 -2.93 -15.85 10.26
C GLY A 70 -4.09 -15.22 9.52
N ALA A 71 -4.71 -16.03 8.68
CA ALA A 71 -5.90 -15.64 7.94
C ALA A 71 -6.87 -16.83 7.79
N ARG A 72 -8.16 -16.54 7.72
CA ARG A 72 -9.24 -17.41 7.27
C ARG A 72 -9.77 -16.86 5.97
N ILE A 73 -9.59 -17.61 4.90
CA ILE A 73 -9.96 -17.18 3.55
C ILE A 73 -11.11 -18.07 3.08
N TYR A 74 -12.21 -17.45 2.73
CA TYR A 74 -13.46 -18.12 2.35
C TYR A 74 -13.70 -18.00 0.85
N SER A 75 -13.97 -19.13 0.21
CA SER A 75 -14.47 -19.18 -1.18
C SER A 75 -15.92 -18.69 -1.27
N PRO A 76 -16.45 -18.46 -2.48
CA PRO A 76 -17.86 -18.08 -2.66
C PRO A 76 -18.85 -19.06 -2.01
N GLU A 77 -18.60 -20.36 -2.08
CA GLU A 77 -19.46 -21.41 -1.48
C GLU A 77 -19.12 -21.74 -0.03
N GLY A 78 -18.07 -21.14 0.55
CA GLY A 78 -17.71 -21.27 1.96
C GLY A 78 -16.60 -22.26 2.25
N THR A 79 -15.91 -22.82 1.24
CA THR A 79 -14.68 -23.59 1.47
C THR A 79 -13.66 -22.71 2.19
N LEU A 80 -13.17 -23.19 3.33
CA LEU A 80 -12.25 -22.45 4.21
C LEU A 80 -10.81 -22.89 3.98
N VAL A 81 -9.96 -21.92 3.74
CA VAL A 81 -8.49 -22.04 3.82
C VAL A 81 -8.01 -21.27 5.05
N GLU A 82 -7.61 -21.99 6.09
CA GLU A 82 -7.12 -21.39 7.33
C GLU A 82 -5.60 -21.56 7.43
N ILE A 83 -4.88 -20.45 7.53
CA ILE A 83 -3.41 -20.41 7.52
C ILE A 83 -2.85 -19.58 8.67
N GLY A 84 -1.58 -19.83 8.98
CA GLY A 84 -0.83 -19.12 10.03
C GLY A 84 -0.77 -19.85 11.35
N HIS A 85 0.23 -19.50 12.17
CA HIS A 85 0.49 -20.01 13.52
C HIS A 85 0.76 -18.85 14.46
N GLU A 86 0.26 -18.92 15.69
CA GLU A 86 0.36 -17.86 16.71
C GLU A 86 1.82 -17.46 17.03
N GLU A 87 2.74 -18.40 16.89
CA GLU A 87 4.16 -18.17 17.15
C GLU A 87 4.84 -17.23 16.14
N LYS A 88 4.20 -16.95 15.00
CA LYS A 88 4.78 -16.15 13.93
C LYS A 88 3.85 -15.03 13.48
N VAL A 89 4.06 -13.83 14.01
CA VAL A 89 3.37 -12.63 13.54
C VAL A 89 3.73 -12.35 12.08
N ARG A 90 2.71 -12.22 11.24
CA ARG A 90 2.83 -11.95 9.79
C ARG A 90 2.65 -10.47 9.45
N THR A 91 1.84 -9.77 10.24
CA THR A 91 1.60 -8.34 10.11
C THR A 91 0.98 -7.82 11.41
N TRP A 92 0.97 -6.50 11.59
CA TRP A 92 0.29 -5.86 12.70
C TRP A 92 -0.83 -4.96 12.21
N SER A 93 -1.99 -5.03 12.85
CA SER A 93 -2.99 -3.97 12.78
C SER A 93 -2.53 -2.84 13.69
N VAL A 94 -2.40 -1.63 13.15
CA VAL A 94 -1.94 -0.45 13.86
C VAL A 94 -2.99 0.66 13.88
N CYS A 95 -2.92 1.54 14.88
CA CYS A 95 -3.60 2.82 14.82
C CYS A 95 -2.87 3.72 13.83
N ARG A 96 -3.46 3.92 12.64
CA ARG A 96 -2.81 4.68 11.55
C ARG A 96 -2.55 6.13 11.93
N LYS A 97 -3.45 6.77 12.72
CA LYS A 97 -3.18 8.13 13.20
C LYS A 97 -1.89 8.17 14.02
N LEU A 98 -1.79 7.32 15.03
CA LEU A 98 -0.61 7.27 15.90
C LEU A 98 0.65 6.81 15.15
N PHE A 99 0.51 5.84 14.25
CA PHE A 99 1.65 5.35 13.47
C PHE A 99 2.19 6.44 12.53
N ASP A 100 1.33 7.07 11.74
CA ASP A 100 1.75 8.09 10.78
C ASP A 100 2.34 9.31 11.50
N GLU A 101 1.69 9.75 12.59
CA GLU A 101 2.16 10.85 13.44
C GLU A 101 3.55 10.54 14.03
N ALA A 102 3.74 9.33 14.57
CA ALA A 102 5.01 8.93 15.15
C ALA A 102 6.14 8.85 14.11
N VAL A 103 5.88 8.37 12.90
CA VAL A 103 6.88 8.39 11.81
C VAL A 103 7.29 9.81 11.45
N VAL A 104 6.33 10.74 11.40
CA VAL A 104 6.63 12.16 11.12
C VAL A 104 7.37 12.81 12.29
N ILE A 105 7.00 12.52 13.55
CA ILE A 105 7.73 13.00 14.73
C ILE A 105 9.19 12.56 14.69
N GLN A 106 9.46 11.29 14.34
CA GLN A 106 10.84 10.82 14.16
C GLN A 106 11.60 11.61 13.09
N SER A 107 10.91 12.09 12.04
CA SER A 107 11.55 12.94 11.02
C SER A 107 11.89 14.33 11.56
N ILE A 108 11.00 14.93 12.36
CA ILE A 108 11.22 16.22 13.02
C ILE A 108 12.38 16.12 14.04
N GLU A 109 12.41 15.08 14.85
CA GLU A 109 13.50 14.79 15.77
C GLU A 109 14.84 14.59 15.05
N SER A 110 14.80 14.16 13.80
CA SER A 110 15.98 14.01 12.93
C SER A 110 16.39 15.35 12.26
N GLY A 111 15.60 16.42 12.40
CA GLY A 111 15.88 17.77 11.89
C GLY A 111 15.09 18.17 10.65
N ALA A 112 13.99 17.48 10.32
CA ALA A 112 13.07 17.92 9.26
C ALA A 112 12.09 18.98 9.79
N ASP A 113 11.75 19.95 8.94
CA ASP A 113 10.66 20.90 9.18
C ASP A 113 9.33 20.33 8.63
N ILE A 114 8.22 20.76 9.22
CA ILE A 114 6.88 20.45 8.73
C ILE A 114 5.99 21.69 8.70
N TRP A 115 5.23 21.85 7.61
CA TRP A 115 4.16 22.82 7.51
C TRP A 115 2.83 22.09 7.32
N LEU A 116 1.97 22.17 8.32
CA LEU A 116 0.59 21.68 8.25
C LEU A 116 -0.31 22.71 7.58
N SER A 117 -1.51 22.28 7.13
CA SER A 117 -2.45 23.12 6.39
C SER A 117 -1.79 23.85 5.22
N SER A 118 -0.83 23.21 4.59
CA SER A 118 0.04 23.81 3.57
C SER A 118 0.18 22.90 2.37
N LYS A 119 -0.18 23.40 1.18
CA LYS A 119 -0.10 22.63 -0.06
C LYS A 119 0.57 23.39 -1.18
N PRO A 120 1.39 22.73 -2.01
CA PRO A 120 1.95 23.36 -3.18
C PRO A 120 0.84 23.66 -4.19
N ILE A 121 0.92 24.82 -4.83
CA ILE A 121 -0.02 25.26 -5.87
C ILE A 121 0.62 25.52 -7.21
N ASN A 122 1.94 25.82 -7.22
CA ASN A 122 2.71 26.05 -8.44
C ASN A 122 4.17 25.63 -8.28
N LEU A 123 4.80 25.23 -9.39
CA LEU A 123 6.22 24.88 -9.49
C LEU A 123 6.84 25.62 -10.66
N GLU A 124 7.95 26.29 -10.43
CA GLU A 124 8.78 26.87 -11.48
C GLU A 124 10.18 26.26 -11.44
N PHE A 125 10.56 25.57 -12.51
CA PHE A 125 11.85 24.89 -12.60
C PHE A 125 12.92 25.87 -13.13
N LYS A 126 13.98 26.00 -12.36
CA LYS A 126 15.21 26.70 -12.73
C LYS A 126 16.30 25.67 -13.05
N GLU A 127 17.44 26.12 -13.53
CA GLU A 127 18.58 25.24 -13.87
C GLU A 127 19.04 24.42 -12.62
N GLU A 128 19.22 25.08 -11.49
CA GLU A 128 19.75 24.46 -10.26
C GLU A 128 18.74 24.28 -9.13
N SER A 129 17.48 24.70 -9.30
CA SER A 129 16.45 24.68 -8.24
C SER A 129 15.03 24.52 -8.78
N VAL A 130 14.13 24.36 -7.86
CA VAL A 130 12.67 24.48 -8.08
C VAL A 130 12.16 25.56 -7.14
N GLU A 131 11.49 26.58 -7.67
CA GLU A 131 10.70 27.53 -6.89
C GLU A 131 9.30 26.95 -6.69
N ILE A 132 8.81 26.95 -5.44
CA ILE A 132 7.52 26.39 -5.08
C ILE A 132 6.66 27.50 -4.50
N GLU A 133 5.43 27.66 -5.03
CA GLU A 133 4.40 28.47 -4.40
C GLU A 133 3.52 27.55 -3.53
N ILE A 134 3.36 27.94 -2.26
CA ILE A 134 2.67 27.14 -1.25
C ILE A 134 1.52 27.97 -0.68
N LEU A 135 0.32 27.44 -0.78
CA LEU A 135 -0.83 27.99 -0.07
C LEU A 135 -0.77 27.55 1.39
N THR A 136 -0.68 28.52 2.29
CA THR A 136 -0.65 28.33 3.76
C THR A 136 -1.82 29.07 4.40
N PRO A 137 -2.14 28.82 5.68
CA PRO A 137 -3.17 29.58 6.41
C PRO A 137 -2.92 31.10 6.43
N ASN A 138 -1.66 31.52 6.28
CA ASN A 138 -1.25 32.93 6.30
C ASN A 138 -1.04 33.53 4.90
N GLY A 139 -1.57 32.89 3.84
CA GLY A 139 -1.41 33.29 2.47
C GLY A 139 -0.39 32.49 1.68
N ILE A 140 -0.07 32.93 0.47
CA ILE A 140 0.87 32.27 -0.42
C ILE A 140 2.31 32.58 0.02
N LYS A 141 3.12 31.55 0.19
CA LYS A 141 4.56 31.66 0.41
C LYS A 141 5.31 31.06 -0.77
N LYS A 142 6.50 31.59 -1.03
CA LYS A 142 7.44 31.07 -2.02
C LYS A 142 8.70 30.58 -1.32
N LEU A 143 9.25 29.48 -1.80
CA LEU A 143 10.54 28.97 -1.36
C LEU A 143 11.26 28.26 -2.50
N THR A 144 12.55 28.04 -2.31
CA THR A 144 13.43 27.35 -3.26
C THR A 144 13.94 26.05 -2.69
N THR A 145 13.99 25.01 -3.53
CA THR A 145 14.54 23.69 -3.18
C THR A 145 15.34 23.10 -4.32
N LYS A 146 16.26 22.18 -4.02
CA LYS A 146 16.97 21.44 -5.07
C LYS A 146 16.07 20.41 -5.76
N ILE A 147 15.16 19.75 -4.98
CA ILE A 147 14.28 18.71 -5.50
C ILE A 147 12.93 18.72 -4.78
N ILE A 148 11.86 18.36 -5.50
CA ILE A 148 10.55 18.09 -4.94
C ILE A 148 10.27 16.57 -4.94
N CYS A 149 9.78 16.05 -3.82
CA CYS A 149 9.44 14.65 -3.63
C CYS A 149 7.93 14.50 -3.41
N GLY A 150 7.25 13.80 -4.33
CA GLY A 150 5.82 13.50 -4.17
C GLY A 150 5.63 12.22 -3.35
N ALA A 151 5.12 12.36 -2.12
CA ALA A 151 4.66 11.29 -1.24
C ALA A 151 3.17 11.52 -0.86
N ASP A 152 2.45 12.16 -1.75
CA ASP A 152 1.11 12.75 -1.64
C ASP A 152 -0.01 11.79 -2.08
N GLY A 153 0.24 10.48 -1.93
CA GLY A 153 -0.77 9.43 -2.02
C GLY A 153 -1.32 9.15 -3.42
N ALA A 154 -2.45 8.48 -3.46
CA ALA A 154 -3.06 7.96 -4.68
C ALA A 154 -3.40 9.05 -5.71
N HIS A 155 -3.87 10.19 -5.23
CA HIS A 155 -4.26 11.35 -6.04
C HIS A 155 -3.15 12.38 -6.22
N SER A 156 -1.90 11.96 -6.15
CA SER A 156 -0.71 12.80 -6.15
C SER A 156 -0.83 14.03 -7.05
N TRP A 157 -0.72 15.20 -6.42
CA TRP A 157 -0.65 16.49 -7.11
C TRP A 157 0.68 16.61 -7.87
N VAL A 158 1.80 16.21 -7.24
CA VAL A 158 3.14 16.25 -7.88
C VAL A 158 3.15 15.43 -9.17
N ARG A 159 2.67 14.18 -9.12
CA ARG A 159 2.59 13.30 -10.31
C ARG A 159 1.77 13.94 -11.43
N ARG A 160 0.60 14.50 -11.12
CA ARG A 160 -0.31 15.11 -12.11
C ARG A 160 0.28 16.37 -12.72
N THR A 161 0.82 17.27 -11.88
CA THR A 161 1.46 18.52 -12.32
C THR A 161 2.63 18.23 -13.25
N MET A 162 3.45 17.23 -12.91
CA MET A 162 4.60 16.82 -13.70
C MET A 162 4.28 15.87 -14.85
N ARG A 163 3.00 15.51 -15.05
CA ARG A 163 2.55 14.60 -16.13
C ARG A 163 3.32 13.28 -16.17
N MET A 164 3.67 12.73 -15.02
CA MET A 164 4.51 11.52 -14.91
C MET A 164 3.75 10.21 -15.15
N GLY A 165 2.57 10.28 -15.77
CA GLY A 165 1.76 9.12 -16.12
C GLY A 165 0.80 8.71 -15.01
N ARG A 166 0.26 7.48 -15.16
CA ARG A 166 -0.71 6.89 -14.21
C ARG A 166 -0.27 5.48 -13.83
N PRO A 167 -0.52 5.03 -12.60
CA PRO A 167 -0.40 3.63 -12.23
C PRO A 167 -1.22 2.73 -13.16
N LYS A 168 -0.79 1.49 -13.35
CA LYS A 168 -1.41 0.56 -14.31
C LYS A 168 -2.87 0.25 -13.99
N GLU A 169 -3.20 0.25 -12.71
CA GLU A 169 -4.57 0.03 -12.21
C GLU A 169 -4.83 0.86 -10.96
N THR A 170 -6.10 1.13 -10.73
CA THR A 170 -6.58 1.75 -9.49
C THR A 170 -7.78 0.95 -9.02
N MET A 171 -7.70 0.44 -7.81
CA MET A 171 -8.83 -0.15 -7.11
C MET A 171 -9.54 0.95 -6.32
N ILE A 172 -10.83 0.80 -6.18
CA ILE A 172 -11.63 1.59 -5.25
C ILE A 172 -12.08 0.69 -4.11
N GLY A 173 -12.14 1.22 -2.91
CA GLY A 173 -12.54 0.46 -1.75
C GLY A 173 -13.26 1.31 -0.72
N MET A 174 -14.06 0.62 0.09
CA MET A 174 -14.74 1.18 1.24
C MET A 174 -14.44 0.31 2.45
N GLN A 175 -14.21 0.94 3.57
CA GLN A 175 -14.01 0.25 4.86
C GLN A 175 -14.79 0.98 5.94
N ILE A 176 -15.41 0.20 6.81
CA ILE A 176 -15.99 0.67 8.05
C ILE A 176 -15.21 0.09 9.23
N GLU A 177 -15.21 0.78 10.33
CA GLU A 177 -14.76 0.27 11.62
C GLU A 177 -16.00 -0.07 12.47
N VAL A 178 -16.02 -1.27 13.03
CA VAL A 178 -17.18 -1.78 13.78
C VAL A 178 -16.77 -2.35 15.14
N THR A 179 -17.66 -2.29 16.10
CA THR A 179 -17.64 -3.12 17.31
C THR A 179 -18.52 -4.35 17.12
N GLY A 180 -18.40 -5.37 17.98
CA GLY A 180 -19.30 -6.52 18.02
C GLY A 180 -19.08 -7.59 16.94
N TYR A 181 -17.99 -7.54 16.17
CA TYR A 181 -17.70 -8.59 15.18
C TYR A 181 -17.34 -9.92 15.84
N MET A 182 -17.98 -11.00 15.38
CA MET A 182 -17.75 -12.36 15.87
C MET A 182 -16.58 -13.03 15.14
N GLY A 183 -15.37 -12.57 15.36
CA GLY A 183 -14.14 -13.13 14.79
C GLY A 183 -13.14 -13.57 15.86
N LYS A 184 -12.13 -14.33 15.47
CA LYS A 184 -11.00 -14.69 16.36
C LYS A 184 -9.92 -13.63 16.25
N ASN A 185 -9.44 -13.15 17.38
CA ASN A 185 -8.26 -12.28 17.42
C ASN A 185 -7.05 -12.95 16.75
N GLY A 186 -6.16 -12.14 16.17
CA GLY A 186 -4.92 -12.59 15.56
C GLY A 186 -5.04 -13.19 14.16
N LYS A 187 -6.25 -13.35 13.61
CA LYS A 187 -6.48 -13.77 12.22
C LYS A 187 -7.32 -12.75 11.45
N LEU A 188 -6.95 -12.55 10.20
CA LEU A 188 -7.80 -11.85 9.24
C LEU A 188 -8.92 -12.79 8.78
N ASP A 189 -10.11 -12.25 8.52
CA ASP A 189 -11.09 -12.92 7.69
C ASP A 189 -11.10 -12.29 6.30
N MET A 190 -11.05 -13.13 5.27
CA MET A 190 -11.08 -12.70 3.87
C MET A 190 -12.19 -13.45 3.15
N TYR A 191 -13.00 -12.74 2.40
CA TYR A 191 -14.15 -13.28 1.68
C TYR A 191 -13.98 -13.01 0.19
N THR A 192 -14.17 -14.03 -0.64
CA THR A 192 -14.13 -13.93 -2.10
C THR A 192 -15.51 -14.18 -2.69
N GLY A 193 -15.70 -13.81 -3.93
CA GLY A 193 -16.93 -14.04 -4.67
C GLY A 193 -17.42 -12.78 -5.39
N SER A 194 -18.10 -13.00 -6.50
CA SER A 194 -18.58 -11.94 -7.40
C SER A 194 -19.60 -11.01 -6.73
N ASP A 195 -20.38 -11.52 -5.78
CA ASP A 195 -21.41 -10.76 -5.07
C ASP A 195 -20.82 -9.83 -4.01
N ILE A 196 -19.69 -10.22 -3.40
CA ILE A 196 -19.08 -9.53 -2.25
C ILE A 196 -17.95 -8.60 -2.70
N SER A 197 -17.02 -9.11 -3.52
CA SER A 197 -15.86 -8.34 -3.95
C SER A 197 -15.35 -8.85 -5.30
N PRO A 198 -16.03 -8.48 -6.40
CA PRO A 198 -15.79 -9.03 -7.73
C PRO A 198 -14.34 -8.80 -8.19
N GLY A 199 -13.66 -9.90 -8.53
CA GLY A 199 -12.27 -9.92 -8.97
C GLY A 199 -11.22 -9.68 -7.88
N PHE A 200 -11.66 -9.53 -6.62
CA PHE A 200 -10.82 -9.28 -5.45
C PHE A 200 -11.34 -10.01 -4.21
N PHE A 201 -11.20 -9.39 -3.03
CA PHE A 201 -11.69 -9.94 -1.77
C PHE A 201 -12.16 -8.82 -0.83
N ALA A 202 -13.08 -9.16 0.05
CA ALA A 202 -13.41 -8.37 1.21
C ALA A 202 -12.60 -8.86 2.42
N TRP A 203 -12.43 -8.00 3.43
CA TRP A 203 -11.64 -8.31 4.62
C TRP A 203 -12.34 -7.91 5.90
N VAL A 204 -11.96 -8.61 6.97
CA VAL A 204 -12.16 -8.17 8.35
C VAL A 204 -10.83 -8.24 9.08
N ILE A 205 -10.39 -7.12 9.62
CA ILE A 205 -9.11 -6.96 10.31
C ILE A 205 -9.38 -6.66 11.77
N PRO A 206 -9.04 -7.53 12.72
CA PRO A 206 -9.09 -7.22 14.15
C PRO A 206 -8.21 -6.00 14.47
N SER A 207 -8.73 -5.05 15.24
CA SER A 207 -8.06 -3.78 15.53
C SER A 207 -8.34 -3.34 16.96
N GLY A 208 -7.75 -4.04 17.95
CA GLY A 208 -8.06 -3.86 19.36
C GLY A 208 -9.50 -4.30 19.65
N ASP A 209 -10.29 -3.42 20.24
CA ASP A 209 -11.72 -3.67 20.60
C ASP A 209 -12.67 -3.54 19.41
N THR A 210 -12.15 -3.17 18.23
CA THR A 210 -12.89 -3.01 16.98
C THR A 210 -12.42 -3.99 15.91
N ALA A 211 -13.16 -4.03 14.80
CA ALA A 211 -12.73 -4.69 13.58
C ALA A 211 -12.94 -3.76 12.39
N ARG A 212 -12.05 -3.81 11.42
CA ARG A 212 -12.15 -3.06 10.16
C ARG A 212 -12.68 -3.99 9.09
N VAL A 213 -13.90 -3.74 8.66
CA VAL A 213 -14.60 -4.48 7.60
C VAL A 213 -14.51 -3.68 6.32
N GLY A 214 -14.02 -4.28 5.24
CA GLY A 214 -13.90 -3.54 4.00
C GLY A 214 -14.01 -4.42 2.76
N VAL A 215 -14.30 -3.75 1.66
CA VAL A 215 -14.35 -4.33 0.31
C VAL A 215 -13.55 -3.45 -0.64
N TRP A 216 -12.99 -4.05 -1.66
CA TRP A 216 -12.35 -3.31 -2.73
C TRP A 216 -12.43 -4.06 -4.05
N SER A 217 -12.43 -3.33 -5.14
CA SER A 217 -12.39 -3.90 -6.48
C SER A 217 -11.99 -2.83 -7.51
N GLN A 218 -11.85 -3.24 -8.76
CA GLN A 218 -11.75 -2.30 -9.89
C GLN A 218 -13.15 -1.96 -10.39
N THR A 219 -13.35 -0.71 -10.85
CA THR A 219 -14.63 -0.25 -11.41
C THR A 219 -15.17 -1.14 -12.53
N LYS A 220 -14.26 -1.70 -13.36
CA LYS A 220 -14.66 -2.62 -14.45
C LYS A 220 -15.30 -3.94 -13.97
N TYR A 221 -15.04 -4.37 -12.73
CA TYR A 221 -15.63 -5.58 -12.16
C TYR A 221 -16.86 -5.27 -11.31
N ILE A 222 -16.91 -4.10 -10.69
CA ILE A 222 -18.06 -3.68 -9.87
C ILE A 222 -19.31 -3.47 -10.73
N GLY A 223 -19.14 -2.96 -11.96
CA GLY A 223 -20.24 -2.62 -12.85
C GLY A 223 -21.00 -1.40 -12.30
N GLU A 224 -22.32 -1.52 -12.21
CA GLU A 224 -23.21 -0.45 -11.73
C GLU A 224 -23.32 -0.40 -10.20
N ARG A 225 -22.76 -1.39 -9.49
CA ARG A 225 -22.79 -1.46 -8.02
C ARG A 225 -21.81 -0.46 -7.41
N SER A 226 -22.05 -0.12 -6.15
CA SER A 226 -21.15 0.66 -5.30
C SER A 226 -20.38 -0.24 -4.32
N CYS A 227 -19.29 0.25 -3.74
CA CYS A 227 -18.61 -0.44 -2.64
C CYS A 227 -19.51 -0.58 -1.40
N GLU A 228 -20.48 0.32 -1.21
CA GLU A 228 -21.44 0.26 -0.11
C GLU A 228 -22.42 -0.91 -0.30
N GLU A 229 -22.90 -1.13 -1.52
CA GLU A 229 -23.75 -2.29 -1.83
C GLU A 229 -23.01 -3.61 -1.66
N LEU A 230 -21.72 -3.69 -2.07
CA LEU A 230 -20.90 -4.87 -1.85
C LEU A 230 -20.65 -5.13 -0.35
N LEU A 231 -20.42 -4.08 0.43
CA LEU A 231 -20.24 -4.19 1.87
C LEU A 231 -21.53 -4.64 2.56
N ASN A 232 -22.67 -4.08 2.15
CA ASN A 232 -24.00 -4.47 2.62
C ASN A 232 -24.30 -5.94 2.28
N GLU A 233 -23.93 -6.39 1.07
CA GLU A 233 -24.08 -7.80 0.68
C GLU A 233 -23.31 -8.72 1.61
N LEU A 234 -22.03 -8.42 1.89
CA LEU A 234 -21.23 -9.19 2.83
C LEU A 234 -21.88 -9.26 4.22
N MET A 235 -22.30 -8.11 4.76
CA MET A 235 -22.69 -8.00 6.15
C MET A 235 -24.11 -8.49 6.44
N ASN A 236 -25.03 -8.33 5.48
CA ASN A 236 -26.46 -8.55 5.73
C ASN A 236 -27.07 -9.71 4.93
N ASN A 237 -26.56 -10.00 3.73
CA ASN A 237 -27.19 -10.96 2.82
C ASN A 237 -26.37 -12.23 2.62
N SER A 238 -25.04 -12.15 2.82
CA SER A 238 -24.16 -13.31 2.61
C SER A 238 -24.37 -14.40 3.65
N ARG A 239 -23.87 -15.60 3.35
CA ARG A 239 -23.85 -16.73 4.31
C ARG A 239 -23.07 -16.45 5.60
N TRP A 240 -22.24 -15.39 5.61
CA TRP A 240 -21.48 -14.96 6.79
C TRP A 240 -22.14 -13.83 7.57
N SER A 241 -23.33 -13.38 7.16
CA SER A 241 -24.06 -12.28 7.80
C SER A 241 -24.23 -12.46 9.32
N PHE A 242 -24.35 -13.71 9.79
CA PHE A 242 -24.43 -14.02 11.21
C PHE A 242 -23.23 -13.50 12.04
N LYS A 243 -22.03 -13.37 11.41
CA LYS A 243 -20.84 -12.83 12.10
C LYS A 243 -20.91 -11.32 12.34
N PHE A 244 -21.78 -10.64 11.59
CA PHE A 244 -21.93 -9.18 11.62
C PHE A 244 -23.19 -8.72 12.36
N LYS A 245 -24.01 -9.65 12.86
CA LYS A 245 -25.32 -9.37 13.46
C LYS A 245 -25.29 -8.32 14.56
N ASP A 246 -24.25 -8.34 15.40
CA ASP A 246 -24.10 -7.44 16.54
C ASP A 246 -23.13 -6.27 16.23
N CYS A 247 -22.73 -6.12 14.97
CA CYS A 247 -21.82 -5.05 14.56
C CYS A 247 -22.50 -3.69 14.63
N LYS A 248 -21.77 -2.72 15.21
CA LYS A 248 -22.14 -1.30 15.19
C LYS A 248 -21.02 -0.50 14.56
N GLU A 249 -21.34 0.24 13.51
CA GLU A 249 -20.39 1.11 12.84
C GLU A 249 -19.99 2.28 13.73
N VAL A 250 -18.69 2.51 13.84
CA VAL A 250 -18.09 3.63 14.59
C VAL A 250 -17.26 4.56 13.71
N GLY A 251 -17.00 4.18 12.47
CA GLY A 251 -16.29 5.02 11.50
C GLY A 251 -16.33 4.41 10.10
N ARG A 252 -16.17 5.27 9.08
CA ARG A 252 -16.08 4.82 7.69
C ARG A 252 -15.12 5.68 6.88
N PHE A 253 -14.55 5.08 5.85
CA PHE A 253 -13.82 5.80 4.84
C PHE A 253 -13.90 5.10 3.48
N VAL A 254 -13.69 5.90 2.44
CA VAL A 254 -13.58 5.45 1.05
C VAL A 254 -12.24 5.89 0.52
N GLY A 255 -11.57 5.02 -0.25
CA GLY A 255 -10.26 5.35 -0.79
C GLY A 255 -9.96 4.64 -2.09
N SER A 256 -8.93 5.10 -2.76
CA SER A 256 -8.39 4.48 -3.94
C SER A 256 -6.98 3.93 -3.67
N VAL A 257 -6.68 2.78 -4.25
CA VAL A 257 -5.40 2.09 -4.12
C VAL A 257 -4.78 1.98 -5.51
N PRO A 258 -3.77 2.81 -5.83
CA PRO A 258 -3.08 2.74 -7.10
C PRO A 258 -2.05 1.63 -7.08
N SER A 259 -2.04 0.76 -8.07
CA SER A 259 -1.07 -0.31 -8.18
C SER A 259 -0.47 -0.38 -9.58
N GLY A 260 0.81 -0.71 -9.62
CA GLY A 260 1.60 -0.74 -10.85
C GLY A 260 2.56 0.42 -10.92
N ILE A 261 3.77 0.14 -10.42
CA ILE A 261 4.85 1.13 -10.36
C ILE A 261 5.02 1.80 -11.72
N LEU A 262 5.05 3.11 -11.72
CA LEU A 262 5.28 3.91 -12.92
C LEU A 262 6.55 3.48 -13.64
N LYS A 263 6.56 3.62 -14.96
CA LYS A 263 7.76 3.36 -15.78
C LYS A 263 8.93 4.20 -15.32
N ASN A 264 8.67 5.48 -15.01
CA ASN A 264 9.63 6.41 -14.44
C ASN A 264 9.02 7.00 -13.17
N THR A 265 9.65 6.81 -12.03
CA THR A 265 9.26 7.44 -10.76
C THR A 265 10.02 8.74 -10.55
N THR A 266 10.94 9.09 -11.44
CA THR A 266 11.77 10.30 -11.37
C THR A 266 11.71 11.11 -12.66
N SER A 267 11.95 12.41 -12.53
CA SER A 267 12.15 13.37 -13.61
C SER A 267 13.15 14.44 -13.13
N THR A 268 13.55 15.39 -13.97
CA THR A 268 14.45 16.47 -13.55
C THR A 268 13.91 17.17 -12.30
N ARG A 269 14.67 17.11 -11.19
CA ARG A 269 14.35 17.70 -9.87
C ARG A 269 13.03 17.24 -9.28
N VAL A 270 12.55 16.04 -9.65
CA VAL A 270 11.33 15.45 -9.11
C VAL A 270 11.51 13.95 -8.88
N ALA A 271 11.02 13.44 -7.74
CA ALA A 271 10.92 12.02 -7.45
C ALA A 271 9.57 11.69 -6.77
N LEU A 272 8.98 10.55 -7.12
CA LEU A 272 7.70 10.08 -6.58
C LEU A 272 7.93 8.84 -5.71
N PHE A 273 7.18 8.76 -4.59
CA PHE A 273 7.29 7.71 -3.59
C PHE A 273 5.92 7.14 -3.21
N GLY A 274 5.90 5.89 -2.79
CA GLY A 274 4.67 5.23 -2.31
C GLY A 274 3.56 5.22 -3.37
N ASP A 275 2.33 5.48 -2.95
CA ASP A 275 1.15 5.48 -3.82
C ASP A 275 1.23 6.51 -4.94
N ALA A 276 1.93 7.64 -4.72
CA ALA A 276 2.19 8.63 -5.77
C ALA A 276 2.96 8.02 -6.95
N ALA A 277 3.82 7.04 -6.70
CA ALA A 277 4.56 6.28 -7.70
C ALA A 277 3.87 4.98 -8.13
N GLY A 278 2.70 4.64 -7.58
CA GLY A 278 2.01 3.38 -7.79
C GLY A 278 2.67 2.19 -7.09
N ILE A 279 3.41 2.46 -6.01
CA ILE A 279 4.12 1.44 -5.22
C ILE A 279 3.18 0.87 -4.17
N CYS A 280 2.30 0.00 -4.63
CA CYS A 280 1.36 -0.72 -3.79
C CYS A 280 1.27 -2.17 -4.28
N LYS A 281 1.18 -3.13 -3.36
CA LYS A 281 1.08 -4.55 -3.72
C LYS A 281 -0.20 -4.81 -4.50
N PRO A 282 -0.12 -5.39 -5.68
CA PRO A 282 -1.30 -5.67 -6.49
C PRO A 282 -2.21 -6.75 -5.88
N THR A 283 -1.69 -7.55 -4.95
CA THR A 283 -2.39 -8.68 -4.32
C THR A 283 -3.20 -8.30 -3.10
N THR A 284 -2.69 -7.36 -2.28
CA THR A 284 -3.27 -7.04 -0.96
C THR A 284 -3.52 -5.55 -0.73
N GLY A 285 -3.13 -4.68 -1.67
CA GLY A 285 -3.27 -3.24 -1.51
C GLY A 285 -2.32 -2.58 -0.51
N GLY A 286 -1.42 -3.33 0.12
CA GLY A 286 -0.48 -2.79 1.10
C GLY A 286 0.59 -1.90 0.46
N GLY A 287 0.69 -0.63 0.88
CA GLY A 287 1.64 0.37 0.37
C GLY A 287 2.82 0.66 1.29
N ILE A 288 2.67 0.56 2.63
CA ILE A 288 3.70 0.98 3.60
C ILE A 288 4.98 0.17 3.43
N GLY A 289 4.90 -1.16 3.48
CA GLY A 289 6.09 -2.02 3.33
C GLY A 289 6.85 -1.82 2.02
N PRO A 290 6.19 -1.90 0.85
CA PRO A 290 6.84 -1.61 -0.41
C PRO A 290 7.38 -0.19 -0.54
N GLY A 291 6.68 0.81 0.03
CA GLY A 291 7.13 2.20 0.02
C GLY A 291 8.40 2.42 0.84
N PHE A 292 8.50 1.82 2.04
CA PHE A 292 9.73 1.85 2.83
C PHE A 292 10.86 1.11 2.11
N ALA A 293 10.59 -0.07 1.56
CA ALA A 293 11.58 -0.82 0.78
C ALA A 293 12.08 -0.05 -0.46
N HIS A 294 11.21 0.74 -1.11
CA HIS A 294 11.62 1.63 -2.19
C HIS A 294 12.65 2.65 -1.70
N ILE A 295 12.36 3.33 -0.60
CA ILE A 295 13.27 4.32 0.00
C ILE A 295 14.59 3.64 0.36
N ASP A 296 14.56 2.51 1.07
CA ASP A 296 15.76 1.77 1.48
C ASP A 296 16.67 1.40 0.29
N ILE A 297 16.08 1.08 -0.88
CA ILE A 297 16.83 0.71 -2.08
C ILE A 297 17.60 1.89 -2.68
N ILE A 298 17.05 3.10 -2.60
CA ILE A 298 17.57 4.24 -3.37
C ILE A 298 18.18 5.35 -2.52
N VAL A 299 17.91 5.38 -1.20
CA VAL A 299 18.11 6.57 -0.36
C VAL A 299 19.58 7.04 -0.33
N ASP A 300 20.54 6.15 -0.26
CA ASP A 300 21.97 6.53 -0.20
C ASP A 300 22.41 7.25 -1.47
N ASP A 301 22.09 6.68 -2.63
CA ASP A 301 22.42 7.35 -3.90
C ASP A 301 21.61 8.63 -4.09
N PHE A 302 20.36 8.65 -3.63
CA PHE A 302 19.50 9.81 -3.71
C PHE A 302 20.06 10.98 -2.91
N ILE A 303 20.53 10.71 -1.68
CA ILE A 303 21.25 11.70 -0.85
C ILE A 303 22.48 12.24 -1.56
N ASP A 304 23.27 11.36 -2.16
CA ASP A 304 24.47 11.75 -2.91
C ASP A 304 24.15 12.67 -4.10
N LEU A 305 23.08 12.37 -4.84
CA LEU A 305 22.65 13.23 -5.95
C LEU A 305 22.16 14.59 -5.45
N ILE A 306 21.41 14.64 -4.35
CA ILE A 306 20.94 15.90 -3.75
C ILE A 306 22.14 16.75 -3.28
N ARG A 307 23.11 16.16 -2.57
CA ARG A 307 24.33 16.87 -2.13
C ARG A 307 25.12 17.47 -3.29
N LYS A 308 25.25 16.72 -4.37
CA LYS A 308 25.99 17.14 -5.59
C LYS A 308 25.16 18.03 -6.50
N ASN A 309 23.89 18.27 -6.18
CA ASN A 309 22.88 18.93 -7.03
C ASN A 309 22.77 18.32 -8.47
N LYS A 310 23.09 17.02 -8.62
CA LYS A 310 22.99 16.28 -9.89
C LYS A 310 21.60 15.67 -10.04
N LEU A 311 20.61 16.52 -10.25
CA LEU A 311 19.17 16.17 -10.20
C LEU A 311 18.50 16.27 -11.58
N ASP A 312 19.29 16.16 -12.64
CA ASP A 312 18.80 16.00 -14.01
C ASP A 312 18.14 14.62 -14.22
N ALA A 313 17.31 14.51 -15.27
CA ALA A 313 16.57 13.29 -15.56
C ALA A 313 17.49 12.06 -15.76
N THR A 314 18.67 12.25 -16.33
CA THR A 314 19.61 11.16 -16.60
C THR A 314 20.20 10.62 -15.31
N SER A 315 20.63 11.48 -14.40
CA SER A 315 21.17 11.10 -13.09
C SER A 315 20.12 10.41 -12.23
N LEU A 316 18.90 10.96 -12.14
CA LEU A 316 17.81 10.38 -11.38
C LEU A 316 17.31 9.06 -11.99
N SER A 317 17.33 8.88 -13.30
CA SER A 317 16.94 7.62 -13.93
C SER A 317 17.86 6.45 -13.54
N LYS A 318 19.10 6.71 -13.15
CA LYS A 318 20.02 5.65 -12.70
C LYS A 318 19.58 5.04 -11.36
N ILE A 319 19.11 5.88 -10.44
CA ILE A 319 18.56 5.38 -9.16
C ILE A 319 17.19 4.75 -9.36
N ASP A 320 16.36 5.29 -10.25
CA ASP A 320 15.06 4.73 -10.59
C ASP A 320 15.16 3.28 -11.14
N LYS A 321 16.18 2.97 -11.91
CA LYS A 321 16.46 1.60 -12.40
C LYS A 321 16.75 0.59 -11.28
N LYS A 322 17.20 1.02 -10.10
CA LYS A 322 17.45 0.12 -8.97
C LYS A 322 16.19 -0.59 -8.49
N ILE A 323 15.00 -0.03 -8.74
CA ILE A 323 13.72 -0.65 -8.39
C ILE A 323 13.13 -1.54 -9.50
N ASP A 324 13.84 -1.81 -10.58
CA ASP A 324 13.34 -2.66 -11.67
C ASP A 324 13.02 -4.09 -11.19
N LYS A 325 13.78 -4.62 -10.23
CA LYS A 325 13.47 -5.90 -9.61
C LYS A 325 12.12 -5.86 -8.88
N MET A 326 11.83 -4.77 -8.19
CA MET A 326 10.54 -4.54 -7.53
C MET A 326 9.40 -4.42 -8.56
N ARG A 327 9.59 -3.67 -9.65
CA ARG A 327 8.62 -3.56 -10.77
C ARG A 327 8.27 -4.93 -11.34
N LYS A 328 9.29 -5.75 -11.66
CA LYS A 328 9.11 -7.11 -12.18
C LYS A 328 8.38 -8.01 -11.19
N SER A 329 8.76 -7.98 -9.91
CA SER A 329 8.11 -8.77 -8.87
C SER A 329 6.62 -8.41 -8.72
N GLN A 330 6.28 -7.13 -8.67
CA GLN A 330 4.88 -6.68 -8.58
C GLN A 330 4.09 -6.99 -9.85
N SER A 331 4.70 -6.90 -11.04
CA SER A 331 4.05 -7.29 -12.30
C SER A 331 3.68 -8.78 -12.30
N ARG A 332 4.59 -9.65 -11.87
CA ARG A 332 4.34 -11.09 -11.74
C ARG A 332 3.28 -11.40 -10.68
N ALA A 333 3.33 -10.73 -9.53
CA ALA A 333 2.32 -10.89 -8.49
C ALA A 333 0.92 -10.47 -8.98
N ARG A 334 0.82 -9.41 -9.79
CA ARG A 334 -0.43 -9.01 -10.45
C ARG A 334 -0.92 -10.09 -11.41
N ALA A 335 -0.03 -10.62 -12.26
CA ALA A 335 -0.40 -11.66 -13.20
C ALA A 335 -0.92 -12.93 -12.50
N LEU A 336 -0.33 -13.31 -11.37
CA LEU A 336 -0.83 -14.40 -10.53
C LEU A 336 -2.21 -14.09 -9.94
N ARG A 337 -2.39 -12.90 -9.36
CA ARG A 337 -3.70 -12.47 -8.84
C ARG A 337 -4.76 -12.52 -9.93
N ASP A 338 -4.48 -11.98 -11.10
CA ASP A 338 -5.42 -11.92 -12.21
C ASP A 338 -5.81 -13.33 -12.69
N ALA A 339 -4.85 -14.24 -12.75
CA ALA A 339 -5.09 -15.61 -13.19
C ALA A 339 -5.91 -16.45 -12.18
N PHE A 340 -5.72 -16.22 -10.88
CA PHE A 340 -6.34 -17.05 -9.83
C PHE A 340 -7.51 -16.39 -9.10
N LEU A 341 -7.69 -15.09 -9.25
CA LEU A 341 -8.73 -14.34 -8.54
C LEU A 341 -9.54 -13.45 -9.48
N SER A 342 -8.89 -12.47 -10.15
CA SER A 342 -9.64 -11.42 -10.84
C SER A 342 -10.34 -11.89 -12.12
N HIS A 343 -9.85 -12.94 -12.75
CA HIS A 343 -10.40 -13.51 -13.98
C HIS A 343 -11.13 -14.84 -13.77
N SER A 344 -11.26 -15.31 -12.54
CA SER A 344 -11.96 -16.54 -12.21
C SER A 344 -13.44 -16.28 -11.95
N THR A 345 -14.29 -17.20 -12.40
CA THR A 345 -15.69 -17.27 -11.98
C THR A 345 -15.77 -17.80 -10.55
N ASP A 346 -16.95 -17.72 -9.93
CA ASP A 346 -17.14 -18.24 -8.57
C ASP A 346 -16.95 -19.76 -8.50
N GLU A 347 -17.35 -20.49 -9.55
CA GLU A 347 -17.13 -21.93 -9.67
C GLU A 347 -15.62 -22.25 -9.83
N GLU A 348 -14.90 -21.49 -10.63
CA GLU A 348 -13.45 -21.66 -10.77
C GLU A 348 -12.71 -21.33 -9.47
N LEU A 349 -13.16 -20.31 -8.73
CA LEU A 349 -12.63 -19.99 -7.40
C LEU A 349 -12.87 -21.14 -6.42
N GLU A 350 -14.06 -21.72 -6.42
CA GLU A 350 -14.37 -22.86 -5.56
C GLU A 350 -13.44 -24.04 -5.82
N GLU A 351 -13.17 -24.39 -7.08
CA GLU A 351 -12.23 -25.46 -7.42
C GLU A 351 -10.79 -25.15 -6.98
N ILE A 352 -10.36 -23.89 -7.09
CA ILE A 352 -9.07 -23.44 -6.57
C ILE A 352 -9.00 -23.60 -5.05
N PHE A 353 -10.05 -23.19 -4.33
CA PHE A 353 -10.10 -23.28 -2.88
C PHE A 353 -10.15 -24.72 -2.38
N LYS A 354 -10.83 -25.64 -3.07
CA LYS A 354 -10.79 -27.07 -2.74
C LYS A 354 -9.37 -27.65 -2.79
N VAL A 355 -8.54 -27.17 -3.72
CA VAL A 355 -7.11 -27.55 -3.76
C VAL A 355 -6.35 -26.92 -2.62
N TRP A 356 -6.55 -25.63 -2.35
CA TRP A 356 -5.84 -24.90 -1.29
C TRP A 356 -6.20 -25.37 0.11
N ALA A 357 -7.42 -25.87 0.31
CA ALA A 357 -7.88 -26.39 1.60
C ALA A 357 -7.30 -27.78 1.96
N LYS A 358 -6.56 -28.44 1.05
CA LYS A 358 -5.89 -29.70 1.35
C LYS A 358 -4.83 -29.53 2.45
N PRO A 359 -4.72 -30.44 3.43
CA PRO A 359 -3.80 -30.30 4.55
C PRO A 359 -2.33 -30.12 4.16
N ASP A 360 -1.86 -30.85 3.13
CA ASP A 360 -0.51 -30.74 2.59
C ASP A 360 -0.24 -29.39 1.94
N VAL A 361 -1.24 -28.83 1.27
CA VAL A 361 -1.17 -27.48 0.67
C VAL A 361 -1.15 -26.41 1.76
N ILE A 362 -2.01 -26.50 2.76
CA ILE A 362 -2.02 -25.60 3.92
C ILE A 362 -0.66 -25.63 4.63
N LYS A 363 -0.09 -26.83 4.84
CA LYS A 363 1.25 -26.99 5.41
C LYS A 363 2.30 -26.25 4.56
N MET A 364 2.29 -26.44 3.26
CA MET A 364 3.20 -25.76 2.31
C MET A 364 3.03 -24.24 2.37
N ILE A 365 1.79 -23.73 2.41
CA ILE A 365 1.52 -22.30 2.54
C ILE A 365 2.10 -21.75 3.85
N ASN A 366 1.95 -22.47 4.96
CA ASN A 366 2.46 -22.04 6.26
C ASN A 366 4.00 -22.04 6.31
N GLU A 367 4.67 -22.99 5.66
CA GLU A 367 6.13 -23.10 5.61
C GLU A 367 6.79 -22.08 4.68
N VAL A 368 6.26 -21.94 3.46
CA VAL A 368 6.92 -21.20 2.36
C VAL A 368 6.20 -19.90 2.03
N GLY A 369 4.91 -19.77 2.41
CA GLY A 369 4.09 -18.63 2.06
C GLY A 369 4.57 -17.33 2.70
N GLU A 370 4.84 -16.34 1.87
CA GLU A 370 5.11 -14.96 2.27
C GLU A 370 4.16 -14.02 1.57
N ILE A 371 3.44 -13.20 2.36
CA ILE A 371 2.50 -12.20 1.83
C ILE A 371 3.23 -11.17 0.95
N GLU A 372 4.48 -10.89 1.27
CA GLU A 372 5.30 -9.92 0.54
C GLU A 372 5.84 -10.46 -0.79
N ASN A 373 6.02 -11.78 -0.90
CA ASN A 373 6.58 -12.43 -2.08
C ASN A 373 5.88 -13.77 -2.36
N PRO A 374 4.76 -13.78 -3.08
CA PRO A 374 4.00 -15.01 -3.35
C PRO A 374 4.64 -15.92 -4.42
N ILE A 375 5.65 -15.45 -5.14
CA ILE A 375 6.25 -16.17 -6.27
C ILE A 375 6.89 -17.51 -5.85
N PRO A 376 7.69 -17.61 -4.77
CA PRO A 376 8.27 -18.89 -4.33
C PRO A 376 7.21 -19.94 -4.02
N LEU A 377 6.13 -19.54 -3.32
CA LEU A 377 5.01 -20.41 -3.01
C LEU A 377 4.33 -20.91 -4.31
N GLY A 378 3.98 -20.00 -5.22
CA GLY A 378 3.36 -20.36 -6.50
C GLY A 378 4.22 -21.32 -7.31
N THR A 379 5.53 -21.11 -7.34
CA THR A 379 6.48 -22.00 -8.04
C THR A 379 6.52 -23.38 -7.39
N LYS A 380 6.53 -23.44 -6.05
CA LYS A 380 6.54 -24.71 -5.31
C LYS A 380 5.22 -25.47 -5.51
N MET A 381 4.09 -24.77 -5.46
CA MET A 381 2.77 -25.38 -5.73
C MET A 381 2.70 -25.96 -7.15
N LEU A 382 3.20 -25.24 -8.15
CA LEU A 382 3.27 -25.75 -9.53
C LEU A 382 4.13 -27.00 -9.67
N LYS A 383 5.21 -27.10 -8.90
CA LYS A 383 6.12 -28.25 -8.92
C LYS A 383 5.53 -29.47 -8.21
N ASP A 384 4.97 -29.25 -7.01
CA ASP A 384 4.70 -30.33 -6.06
C ASP A 384 3.22 -30.77 -6.06
N ILE A 385 2.28 -29.94 -6.62
CA ILE A 385 0.83 -30.23 -6.61
C ILE A 385 0.30 -30.44 -8.02
N PRO A 386 -0.01 -31.70 -8.44
CA PRO A 386 -0.51 -31.99 -9.78
C PRO A 386 -1.81 -31.28 -10.15
N GLU A 387 -2.74 -31.15 -9.19
CA GLU A 387 -4.02 -30.46 -9.39
C GLU A 387 -3.80 -28.97 -9.63
N PHE A 388 -2.84 -28.37 -8.92
CA PHE A 388 -2.50 -26.96 -9.13
C PHE A 388 -1.93 -26.71 -10.54
N ARG A 389 -1.20 -27.68 -11.12
CA ARG A 389 -0.73 -27.60 -12.51
C ARG A 389 -1.88 -27.56 -13.52
N LYS A 390 -2.97 -28.30 -13.27
CA LYS A 390 -4.17 -28.27 -14.14
C LYS A 390 -4.86 -26.90 -14.06
N LEU A 391 -4.99 -26.34 -12.87
CA LEU A 391 -5.56 -25.01 -12.64
C LEU A 391 -4.66 -23.90 -13.20
N ALA A 392 -3.35 -24.08 -13.13
CA ALA A 392 -2.34 -23.09 -13.46
C ALA A 392 -2.07 -22.94 -14.97
N GLY A 393 -2.71 -23.71 -15.85
CA GLY A 393 -2.48 -23.58 -17.30
C GLY A 393 -2.69 -22.15 -17.83
N LYS A 394 -3.61 -21.40 -17.22
CA LYS A 394 -3.82 -19.95 -17.45
C LYS A 394 -2.73 -19.09 -16.81
N ALA A 395 -2.25 -19.47 -15.62
CA ALA A 395 -1.29 -18.68 -14.83
C ALA A 395 0.16 -18.80 -15.33
N ILE A 396 0.54 -19.96 -15.84
CA ILE A 396 1.90 -20.20 -16.39
C ILE A 396 2.17 -19.23 -17.54
N LYS A 397 1.22 -19.07 -18.46
CA LYS A 397 1.34 -18.09 -19.55
C LYS A 397 1.50 -16.66 -18.99
N ALA A 398 0.69 -16.27 -18.00
CA ALA A 398 0.73 -14.95 -17.41
C ALA A 398 2.05 -14.62 -16.71
N VAL A 399 2.67 -15.60 -16.01
CA VAL A 399 3.94 -15.43 -15.28
C VAL A 399 5.16 -15.45 -16.19
N LEU A 400 5.12 -16.25 -17.26
CA LEU A 400 6.24 -16.35 -18.19
C LEU A 400 6.34 -15.16 -19.16
N TRP A 401 5.21 -14.47 -19.43
CA TRP A 401 5.14 -13.34 -20.38
C TRP A 401 5.02 -11.97 -19.70
N SER A 402 5.06 -11.89 -18.38
CA SER A 402 5.08 -10.65 -17.58
C SER A 402 6.48 -10.34 -17.05
#